data_aa52fe2eca4e46a6f3b98332fbcc603d
#
_entry.id   aa52fe2eca4e46a6f3b98332fbcc603d
#
_cell.length_a   1.000
_cell.length_b   1.000
_cell.length_c   1.000
_cell.angle_alpha   90.00
_cell.angle_beta   90.00
_cell.angle_gamma   90.00
#
_symmetry.space_group_name_H-M   'P 1'
#
loop_
_entity.id
_entity.type
_entity.pdbx_description
1 polymer ?
#
loop_
_entity_poly.entity_id
_entity_poly.type
_entity_poly.pdbx_seq_one_letter_code
_entity_poly.pdbx_strand_id
1 'polypeptide(L)'
;MSNNYHEQPPKVTRIQWLFANVCNYDCSYCPKILHSSAVKFPDEKILTDAIQYTVSSLRMIDREPAFEFVGGEPTLNPALLAMCQRMGNQQLKNKLTTNGSASLKWFEEHYHYFSTIEISYHVKWADRTHIEELVDFLMAQEDEEGNKKVQVRIMMHCTN
;
A
#
# COMPACT_ATOMS: atom_id res chain seq x y z
N MET A 1 31.18 34.19 7.29
CA MET A 1 29.90 33.93 8.01
C MET A 1 29.11 32.91 7.19
N SER A 2 29.22 31.65 7.52
CA SER A 2 28.51 30.57 6.82
C SER A 2 27.10 30.51 7.37
N ASN A 3 26.10 30.93 6.57
CA ASN A 3 24.71 30.74 6.88
C ASN A 3 24.38 29.23 6.78
N ASN A 4 24.46 28.52 7.89
CA ASN A 4 23.86 27.19 8.01
C ASN A 4 22.34 27.38 8.08
N TYR A 5 21.70 27.52 6.92
CA TYR A 5 20.27 27.23 6.81
C TYR A 5 20.13 25.73 7.05
N HIS A 6 19.73 25.34 8.24
CA HIS A 6 19.18 24.01 8.46
C HIS A 6 17.90 23.91 7.59
N GLU A 7 18.03 23.37 6.39
CA GLU A 7 16.88 23.01 5.57
C GLU A 7 16.05 22.04 6.40
N GLN A 8 14.86 22.48 6.79
CA GLN A 8 13.92 21.58 7.45
C GLN A 8 13.54 20.49 6.45
N PRO A 9 13.47 19.21 6.88
CA PRO A 9 13.08 18.15 5.97
C PRO A 9 11.70 18.47 5.38
N PRO A 10 11.48 18.15 4.10
CA PRO A 10 10.23 18.47 3.42
C PRO A 10 9.05 17.87 4.16
N LYS A 11 7.95 18.62 4.24
CA LYS A 11 6.73 18.15 4.91
C LYS A 11 6.11 17.02 4.11
N VAL A 12 5.96 15.85 4.72
CA VAL A 12 5.35 14.69 4.08
C VAL A 12 3.83 14.84 4.02
N THR A 13 3.24 14.63 2.84
CA THR A 13 1.80 14.53 2.63
C THR A 13 1.44 13.07 2.36
N ARG A 14 0.65 12.47 3.26
CA ARG A 14 0.15 11.09 3.09
C ARG A 14 -1.07 11.10 2.19
N ILE A 15 -1.08 10.21 1.20
CA ILE A 15 -2.13 10.06 0.21
C ILE A 15 -2.63 8.64 0.29
N GLN A 16 -3.84 8.45 0.83
CA GLN A 16 -4.51 7.16 0.72
C GLN A 16 -5.18 7.05 -0.64
N TRP A 17 -4.77 6.07 -1.41
CA TRP A 17 -5.29 5.85 -2.74
C TRP A 17 -6.20 4.64 -2.78
N LEU A 18 -7.48 4.93 -2.94
CA LEU A 18 -8.52 3.92 -3.12
C LEU A 18 -8.67 3.62 -4.62
N PHE A 19 -8.02 2.54 -5.09
CA PHE A 19 -7.99 2.23 -6.53
C PHE A 19 -9.33 1.81 -7.10
N ALA A 20 -10.02 0.93 -6.37
CA ALA A 20 -11.27 0.33 -6.76
C ALA A 20 -11.90 -0.35 -5.54
N ASN A 21 -13.07 -0.94 -5.73
CA ASN A 21 -13.71 -1.77 -4.74
C ASN A 21 -13.79 -3.26 -5.14
N VAL A 22 -12.81 -3.71 -5.93
CA VAL A 22 -12.62 -5.13 -6.24
C VAL A 22 -11.91 -5.80 -5.09
N CYS A 23 -12.53 -6.82 -4.50
CA CYS A 23 -11.97 -7.59 -3.41
C CYS A 23 -12.35 -9.06 -3.57
N ASN A 24 -11.48 -9.96 -3.15
CA ASN A 24 -11.74 -11.40 -3.14
C ASN A 24 -12.32 -11.91 -1.80
N TYR A 25 -12.47 -11.01 -0.80
CA TYR A 25 -13.17 -11.29 0.45
C TYR A 25 -14.53 -10.58 0.48
N ASP A 26 -15.53 -11.21 1.10
CA ASP A 26 -16.87 -10.65 1.33
C ASP A 26 -17.11 -10.48 2.84
N CYS A 27 -16.33 -9.60 3.45
CA CYS A 27 -16.38 -9.35 4.88
C CYS A 27 -17.63 -8.58 5.27
N SER A 28 -18.47 -9.16 6.13
CA SER A 28 -19.76 -8.58 6.55
C SER A 28 -19.65 -7.23 7.28
N TYR A 29 -18.49 -6.93 7.86
CA TYR A 29 -18.20 -5.67 8.53
C TYR A 29 -17.59 -4.60 7.61
N CYS A 30 -17.20 -5.00 6.40
CA CYS A 30 -16.71 -4.05 5.40
C CYS A 30 -17.91 -3.40 4.69
N PRO A 31 -17.97 -2.07 4.58
CA PRO A 31 -19.04 -1.42 3.83
C PRO A 31 -19.10 -1.94 2.39
N LYS A 32 -20.28 -2.35 1.92
CA LYS A 32 -20.47 -2.93 0.57
C LYS A 32 -19.88 -2.08 -0.55
N ILE A 33 -19.89 -0.77 -0.40
CA ILE A 33 -19.28 0.15 -1.37
C ILE A 33 -17.77 -0.06 -1.54
N LEU A 34 -17.08 -0.65 -0.55
CA LEU A 34 -15.64 -0.90 -0.58
C LEU A 34 -15.26 -2.30 -1.12
N HIS A 35 -16.22 -3.19 -1.36
CA HIS A 35 -15.94 -4.54 -1.86
C HIS A 35 -17.00 -5.09 -2.83
N SER A 36 -17.85 -4.22 -3.38
CA SER A 36 -18.93 -4.63 -4.30
C SER A 36 -18.45 -4.99 -5.70
N SER A 37 -17.19 -4.74 -6.04
CA SER A 37 -16.62 -4.86 -7.39
C SER A 37 -17.35 -4.04 -8.46
N ALA A 38 -18.17 -3.07 -8.06
CA ALA A 38 -18.88 -2.18 -8.98
C ALA A 38 -17.95 -1.16 -9.65
N VAL A 39 -16.94 -0.70 -8.91
CA VAL A 39 -15.89 0.17 -9.43
C VAL A 39 -14.71 -0.68 -9.87
N LYS A 40 -14.43 -0.72 -11.15
CA LYS A 40 -13.32 -1.47 -11.74
C LYS A 40 -12.00 -0.74 -11.56
N PHE A 41 -10.89 -1.47 -11.72
CA PHE A 41 -9.58 -0.84 -11.76
C PHE A 41 -9.51 0.14 -12.93
N PRO A 42 -9.01 1.36 -12.70
CA PRO A 42 -8.74 2.31 -13.76
C PRO A 42 -7.64 1.80 -14.70
N ASP A 43 -7.59 2.35 -15.89
CA ASP A 43 -6.51 2.12 -16.84
C ASP A 43 -5.15 2.56 -16.26
N GLU A 44 -4.09 1.80 -16.54
CA GLU A 44 -2.73 2.07 -16.06
C GLU A 44 -2.28 3.49 -16.40
N LYS A 45 -2.60 3.97 -17.61
CA LYS A 45 -2.22 5.32 -18.02
C LYS A 45 -2.89 6.37 -17.15
N ILE A 46 -4.17 6.22 -16.85
CA ILE A 46 -4.91 7.15 -15.97
C ILE A 46 -4.25 7.19 -14.59
N LEU A 47 -3.91 6.03 -14.05
CA LEU A 47 -3.27 5.93 -12.73
C LEU A 47 -1.88 6.57 -12.72
N THR A 48 -1.07 6.31 -13.76
CA THR A 48 0.28 6.87 -13.85
C THR A 48 0.27 8.39 -14.06
N ASP A 49 -0.66 8.90 -14.86
CA ASP A 49 -0.82 10.35 -15.07
C ASP A 49 -1.27 11.04 -13.76
N ALA A 50 -2.19 10.42 -13.00
CA ALA A 50 -2.64 10.93 -11.71
C ALA A 50 -1.51 10.97 -10.66
N ILE A 51 -0.64 9.93 -10.62
CA ILE A 51 0.57 9.93 -9.77
C ILE A 51 1.47 11.11 -10.15
N GLN A 52 1.80 11.22 -11.43
CA GLN A 52 2.70 12.27 -11.91
C GLN A 52 2.18 13.68 -11.57
N TYR A 53 0.89 13.90 -11.80
CA TYR A 53 0.23 15.16 -11.47
C TYR A 53 0.29 15.45 -9.96
N THR A 54 -0.03 14.44 -9.13
CA THR A 54 -0.03 14.58 -7.66
C THR A 54 1.37 14.90 -7.13
N VAL A 55 2.38 14.16 -7.58
CA VAL A 55 3.78 14.37 -7.18
C VAL A 55 4.24 15.77 -7.58
N SER A 56 4.01 16.16 -8.84
CA SER A 56 4.43 17.47 -9.33
C SER A 56 3.77 18.60 -8.55
N SER A 57 2.45 18.49 -8.30
CA SER A 57 1.70 19.52 -7.58
C SER A 57 2.15 19.67 -6.13
N LEU A 58 2.45 18.57 -5.44
CA LEU A 58 2.92 18.63 -4.05
C LEU A 58 4.34 19.18 -3.96
N ARG A 59 5.24 18.79 -4.86
CA ARG A 59 6.61 19.32 -4.88
C ARG A 59 6.67 20.80 -5.18
N MET A 60 5.73 21.34 -5.97
CA MET A 60 5.62 22.79 -6.19
C MET A 60 5.33 23.58 -4.91
N ILE A 61 4.81 22.97 -3.87
CA ILE A 61 4.52 23.58 -2.57
C ILE A 61 5.41 23.03 -1.43
N ASP A 62 6.57 22.49 -1.79
CA ASP A 62 7.57 21.95 -0.86
C ASP A 62 6.98 20.83 0.04
N ARG A 63 6.27 19.88 -0.56
CA ARG A 63 5.72 18.70 0.10
C ARG A 63 6.13 17.43 -0.64
N GLU A 64 6.60 16.43 0.10
CA GLU A 64 6.88 15.10 -0.45
C GLU A 64 5.65 14.18 -0.27
N PRO A 65 5.18 13.54 -1.35
CA PRO A 65 4.09 12.58 -1.26
C PRO A 65 4.55 11.23 -0.70
N ALA A 66 3.72 10.64 0.18
CA ALA A 66 3.84 9.26 0.60
C ALA A 66 2.51 8.55 0.30
N PHE A 67 2.55 7.54 -0.57
CA PHE A 67 1.34 6.86 -1.02
C PHE A 67 1.03 5.64 -0.16
N GLU A 68 -0.24 5.46 0.16
CA GLU A 68 -0.79 4.25 0.76
C GLU A 68 -1.85 3.66 -0.17
N PHE A 69 -1.60 2.46 -0.68
CA PHE A 69 -2.51 1.74 -1.55
C PHE A 69 -3.52 0.96 -0.71
N VAL A 70 -4.79 1.31 -0.88
CA VAL A 70 -5.91 0.77 -0.10
C VAL A 70 -7.13 0.52 -0.99
N GLY A 71 -8.18 -0.09 -0.38
CA GLY A 71 -9.51 -0.25 -0.99
C GLY A 71 -9.66 -1.52 -1.83
N GLY A 72 -10.73 -2.28 -1.55
CA GLY A 72 -10.85 -3.65 -2.02
C GLY A 72 -9.64 -4.47 -1.62
N GLU A 73 -9.06 -5.20 -2.58
CA GLU A 73 -7.73 -5.82 -2.42
C GLU A 73 -6.78 -5.28 -3.50
N PRO A 74 -5.79 -4.44 -3.11
CA PRO A 74 -4.89 -3.80 -4.07
C PRO A 74 -4.05 -4.77 -4.90
N THR A 75 -3.69 -5.94 -4.36
CA THR A 75 -2.86 -6.94 -5.09
C THR A 75 -3.59 -7.56 -6.29
N LEU A 76 -4.91 -7.40 -6.38
CA LEU A 76 -5.69 -7.79 -7.56
C LEU A 76 -5.59 -6.78 -8.72
N ASN A 77 -5.04 -5.59 -8.48
CA ASN A 77 -4.90 -4.58 -9.52
C ASN A 77 -3.72 -4.90 -10.44
N PRO A 78 -3.94 -5.19 -11.72
CA PRO A 78 -2.87 -5.53 -12.65
C PRO A 78 -1.87 -4.39 -12.88
N ALA A 79 -2.26 -3.14 -12.65
CA ALA A 79 -1.39 -1.98 -12.81
C ALA A 79 -0.56 -1.64 -11.55
N LEU A 80 -0.80 -2.32 -10.41
CA LEU A 80 -0.14 -1.99 -9.14
C LEU A 80 1.39 -1.97 -9.26
N LEU A 81 1.95 -3.00 -9.87
CA LEU A 81 3.41 -3.13 -9.97
C LEU A 81 4.02 -2.08 -10.90
N ALA A 82 3.37 -1.79 -12.03
CA ALA A 82 3.82 -0.73 -12.94
C ALA A 82 3.82 0.64 -12.25
N MET A 83 2.80 0.91 -11.44
CA MET A 83 2.76 2.12 -10.61
C MET A 83 3.88 2.16 -9.58
N CYS A 84 4.12 1.06 -8.87
CA CYS A 84 5.18 0.97 -7.87
C CYS A 84 6.57 1.17 -8.49
N GLN A 85 6.84 0.58 -9.66
CA GLN A 85 8.08 0.80 -10.41
C GLN A 85 8.26 2.27 -10.78
N ARG A 86 7.21 2.91 -11.28
CA ARG A 86 7.25 4.33 -11.63
C ARG A 86 7.48 5.24 -10.41
N MET A 87 6.90 4.89 -9.27
CA MET A 87 7.12 5.58 -8.01
C MET A 87 8.53 5.36 -7.47
N GLY A 88 9.08 4.14 -7.58
CA GLY A 88 10.46 3.83 -7.20
C GLY A 88 11.47 4.68 -7.95
N ASN A 89 11.26 4.89 -9.25
CA ASN A 89 12.08 5.80 -10.07
C ASN A 89 12.04 7.28 -9.58
N GLN A 90 11.08 7.64 -8.75
CA GLN A 90 10.94 8.97 -8.14
C GLN A 90 11.30 8.99 -6.65
N GLN A 91 11.82 7.89 -6.12
CA GLN A 91 12.19 7.72 -4.70
C GLN A 91 11.02 7.96 -3.72
N LEU A 92 9.82 7.59 -4.12
CA LEU A 92 8.63 7.76 -3.29
C LEU A 92 8.45 6.61 -2.31
N LYS A 93 8.04 6.93 -1.08
CA LYS A 93 7.65 5.93 -0.08
C LYS A 93 6.24 5.44 -0.37
N ASN A 94 6.09 4.13 -0.51
CA ASN A 94 4.82 3.47 -0.78
C ASN A 94 4.47 2.51 0.36
N LYS A 95 3.24 2.57 0.82
CA LYS A 95 2.67 1.59 1.75
C LYS A 95 1.60 0.78 1.03
N LEU A 96 1.58 -0.52 1.27
CA LEU A 96 0.51 -1.43 0.83
C LEU A 96 -0.32 -1.86 2.03
N THR A 97 -1.64 -1.67 1.97
CA THR A 97 -2.59 -2.29 2.91
C THR A 97 -3.36 -3.37 2.16
N THR A 98 -3.18 -4.62 2.56
CA THR A 98 -3.67 -5.83 1.87
C THR A 98 -4.34 -6.79 2.84
N ASN A 99 -5.25 -7.63 2.35
CA ASN A 99 -5.79 -8.74 3.12
C ASN A 99 -4.83 -9.96 3.18
N GLY A 100 -3.68 -9.86 2.52
CA GLY A 100 -2.64 -10.88 2.51
C GLY A 100 -2.96 -12.12 1.67
N SER A 101 -3.97 -12.09 0.81
CA SER A 101 -4.42 -13.27 0.04
C SER A 101 -3.59 -13.58 -1.21
N ALA A 102 -2.72 -12.67 -1.63
CA ALA A 102 -1.77 -12.97 -2.70
C ALA A 102 -0.77 -14.06 -2.25
N SER A 103 -0.24 -14.84 -3.18
CA SER A 103 0.69 -15.93 -2.84
C SER A 103 1.97 -15.42 -2.18
N LEU A 104 2.61 -16.25 -1.35
CA LEU A 104 3.91 -15.93 -0.75
C LEU A 104 4.92 -15.54 -1.83
N LYS A 105 4.95 -16.30 -2.94
CA LYS A 105 5.81 -15.99 -4.09
C LYS A 105 5.58 -14.58 -4.64
N TRP A 106 4.34 -14.10 -4.69
CA TRP A 106 4.05 -12.74 -5.12
C TRP A 106 4.72 -11.73 -4.19
N PHE A 107 4.66 -11.94 -2.86
CA PHE A 107 5.31 -11.06 -1.90
C PHE A 107 6.83 -11.16 -1.98
N GLU A 108 7.41 -12.37 -2.14
CA GLU A 108 8.86 -12.57 -2.33
C GLU A 108 9.40 -11.80 -3.53
N GLU A 109 8.63 -11.76 -4.63
CA GLU A 109 9.03 -11.06 -5.86
C GLU A 109 8.85 -9.54 -5.76
N HIS A 110 7.92 -9.03 -4.92
CA HIS A 110 7.48 -7.64 -5.02
C HIS A 110 7.52 -6.82 -3.73
N TYR A 111 7.86 -7.41 -2.57
CA TYR A 111 7.90 -6.68 -1.29
C TYR A 111 8.81 -5.44 -1.32
N HIS A 112 9.85 -5.47 -2.13
CA HIS A 112 10.84 -4.41 -2.22
C HIS A 112 10.28 -3.09 -2.78
N TYR A 113 9.13 -3.12 -3.47
CA TYR A 113 8.43 -1.92 -3.93
C TYR A 113 7.76 -1.13 -2.81
N PHE A 114 7.62 -1.71 -1.63
CA PHE A 114 6.91 -1.10 -0.51
C PHE A 114 7.87 -0.80 0.64
N SER A 115 7.74 0.40 1.21
CA SER A 115 8.41 0.75 2.46
C SER A 115 7.77 0.03 3.64
N THR A 116 6.45 -0.21 3.57
CA THR A 116 5.69 -0.93 4.60
C THR A 116 4.56 -1.71 3.97
N ILE A 117 4.35 -2.94 4.40
CA ILE A 117 3.19 -3.77 4.06
C ILE A 117 2.36 -3.96 5.33
N GLU A 118 1.14 -3.43 5.32
CA GLU A 118 0.17 -3.66 6.39
C GLU A 118 -0.77 -4.80 5.99
N ILE A 119 -0.74 -5.89 6.75
CA ILE A 119 -1.63 -7.03 6.56
C ILE A 119 -2.87 -6.82 7.42
N SER A 120 -4.03 -6.68 6.78
CA SER A 120 -5.32 -6.71 7.44
C SER A 120 -5.76 -8.16 7.62
N TYR A 121 -5.50 -8.75 8.79
CA TYR A 121 -5.85 -10.14 9.07
C TYR A 121 -7.35 -10.28 9.35
N HIS A 122 -8.05 -10.86 8.40
CA HIS A 122 -9.50 -11.10 8.44
C HIS A 122 -9.77 -12.51 8.96
N VAL A 123 -9.93 -12.68 10.26
CA VAL A 123 -10.01 -13.97 10.97
C VAL A 123 -10.95 -15.00 10.32
N LYS A 124 -12.05 -14.55 9.70
CA LYS A 124 -13.05 -15.42 9.06
C LYS A 124 -12.65 -15.89 7.65
N TRP A 125 -11.79 -15.12 6.96
CA TRP A 125 -11.54 -15.30 5.53
C TRP A 125 -10.10 -15.69 5.21
N ALA A 126 -9.15 -15.26 6.04
CA ALA A 126 -7.75 -15.49 5.79
C ALA A 126 -7.34 -16.93 6.15
N ASP A 127 -6.50 -17.53 5.31
CA ASP A 127 -5.78 -18.74 5.66
C ASP A 127 -4.71 -18.39 6.69
N ARG A 128 -4.87 -18.91 7.90
CA ARG A 128 -3.98 -18.59 9.03
C ARG A 128 -2.54 -19.04 8.76
N THR A 129 -2.35 -20.23 8.22
CA THR A 129 -1.00 -20.77 7.95
C THR A 129 -0.28 -19.90 6.93
N HIS A 130 -0.96 -19.54 5.85
CA HIS A 130 -0.41 -18.64 4.84
C HIS A 130 -0.05 -17.26 5.41
N ILE A 131 -0.89 -16.69 6.28
CA ILE A 131 -0.60 -15.39 6.91
C ILE A 131 0.60 -15.48 7.86
N GLU A 132 0.72 -16.57 8.63
CA GLU A 132 1.87 -16.80 9.52
C GLU A 132 3.17 -16.88 8.68
N GLU A 133 3.20 -17.66 7.60
CA GLU A 133 4.36 -17.75 6.68
C GLU A 133 4.70 -16.40 6.06
N LEU A 134 3.69 -15.65 5.62
CA LEU A 134 3.87 -14.32 5.05
C LEU A 134 4.45 -13.32 6.08
N VAL A 135 3.95 -13.33 7.30
CA VAL A 135 4.45 -12.47 8.37
C VAL A 135 5.91 -12.81 8.70
N ASP A 136 6.23 -14.10 8.83
CA ASP A 136 7.60 -14.57 9.11
C ASP A 136 8.57 -14.11 8.00
N PHE A 137 8.16 -14.27 6.73
CA PHE A 137 8.93 -13.79 5.59
C PHE A 137 9.17 -12.27 5.68
N LEU A 138 8.11 -11.48 5.88
CA LEU A 138 8.21 -10.01 5.91
C LEU A 138 8.94 -9.49 7.15
N MET A 139 8.87 -10.19 8.28
CA MET A 139 9.62 -9.85 9.50
C MET A 139 11.14 -10.02 9.32
N ALA A 140 11.56 -10.88 8.40
CA ALA A 140 12.97 -11.01 8.04
C ALA A 140 13.48 -9.86 7.16
N GLN A 141 12.57 -9.06 6.56
CA GLN A 141 12.92 -7.94 5.71
C GLN A 141 13.01 -6.62 6.49
N GLU A 142 13.95 -5.77 6.10
CA GLU A 142 14.14 -4.44 6.67
C GLU A 142 14.18 -3.40 5.56
N ASP A 143 13.79 -2.17 5.90
CA ASP A 143 14.00 -1.03 5.04
C ASP A 143 15.43 -0.51 5.15
N GLU A 144 15.76 0.55 4.38
CA GLU A 144 17.09 1.17 4.40
C GLU A 144 17.47 1.78 5.77
N GLU A 145 16.49 2.01 6.63
CA GLU A 145 16.65 2.57 7.98
C GLU A 145 16.68 1.45 9.07
N GLY A 146 16.58 0.17 8.67
CA GLY A 146 16.56 -0.99 9.56
C GLY A 146 15.20 -1.25 10.24
N ASN A 147 14.11 -0.60 9.76
CA ASN A 147 12.77 -0.86 10.28
C ASN A 147 12.16 -2.09 9.60
N LYS A 148 11.36 -2.85 10.35
CA LYS A 148 10.62 -3.98 9.78
C LYS A 148 9.56 -3.50 8.78
N LYS A 149 9.48 -4.19 7.65
CA LYS A 149 8.56 -3.84 6.55
C LYS A 149 7.12 -4.28 6.76
N VAL A 150 6.79 -4.93 7.86
CA VAL A 150 5.45 -5.48 8.11
C VAL A 150 4.75 -4.84 9.29
N GLN A 151 3.46 -4.61 9.12
CA GLN A 151 2.49 -4.31 10.19
C GLN A 151 1.32 -5.29 10.06
N VAL A 152 0.78 -5.76 11.18
CA VAL A 152 -0.41 -6.62 11.17
C VAL A 152 -1.53 -5.94 11.93
N ARG A 153 -2.69 -5.81 11.28
CA ARG A 153 -3.93 -5.31 11.88
C ARG A 153 -4.95 -6.44 11.93
N ILE A 154 -5.36 -6.82 13.13
CA ILE A 154 -6.38 -7.87 13.29
C ILE A 154 -7.76 -7.25 13.14
N MET A 155 -8.51 -7.74 12.16
CA MET A 155 -9.88 -7.30 11.86
C MET A 155 -10.85 -8.19 12.62
N MET A 156 -11.34 -7.68 13.75
CA MET A 156 -12.28 -8.40 14.61
C MET A 156 -13.72 -8.03 14.28
N HIS A 157 -14.58 -9.04 14.11
CA HIS A 157 -16.01 -8.84 14.05
C HIS A 157 -16.56 -8.85 15.48
N CYS A 158 -17.17 -7.74 15.90
CA CYS A 158 -17.98 -7.75 17.11
C CYS A 158 -19.28 -8.52 16.81
N THR A 159 -19.35 -9.76 17.24
CA THR A 159 -20.64 -10.47 17.33
C THR A 159 -21.39 -9.89 18.52
N ASN A 160 -22.52 -9.24 18.26
CA ASN A 160 -23.53 -8.93 19.29
C ASN A 160 -24.16 -10.23 19.79
#